data_38971b1d3b821a2cd59cca0715778e82
#
_entry.id   38971b1d3b821a2cd59cca0715778e82
#
_cell.length_a   1.000
_cell.length_b   1.000
_cell.length_c   1.000
_cell.angle_alpha   90.00
_cell.angle_beta   90.00
_cell.angle_gamma   90.00
#
_symmetry.space_group_name_H-M   'P 1'
#
loop_
_entity.id
_entity.type
_entity.pdbx_description
1 polymer ?
#
loop_
_entity_poly.entity_id
_entity_poly.type
_entity_poly.pdbx_seq_one_letter_code
_entity_poly.pdbx_strand_id
1 'polypeptide(L)'
;MKKISYVLAGLLLCLSTSVFAEDHLAEATKHANEAVSEGHAGSAPKMMHHAKAALDHSLAASIVAKSIPKNHINAASKSLQESIDQSSLNQVAGATKSAETAVEHLNAAKK
;
A
#
# COMPACT_ATOMS: atom_id res chain seq x y z
N MET A 1 27.00 -1.39 -20.34
CA MET A 1 26.21 -1.25 -21.40
C MET A 1 24.80 -1.11 -21.11
N LYS A 2 24.04 -2.10 -21.33
CA LYS A 2 22.63 -1.97 -21.11
C LYS A 2 22.34 -1.48 -19.73
N LYS A 3 23.15 -1.76 -18.78
CA LYS A 3 22.85 -1.32 -17.46
C LYS A 3 22.65 0.14 -17.36
N ILE A 4 23.22 0.85 -18.22
CA ILE A 4 23.12 2.28 -18.17
C ILE A 4 21.68 2.76 -18.20
N SER A 5 20.85 2.05 -18.90
CA SER A 5 19.48 2.47 -18.96
C SER A 5 18.81 2.41 -17.60
N TYR A 6 19.27 1.54 -16.76
CA TYR A 6 18.67 1.45 -15.45
C TYR A 6 18.92 2.70 -14.66
N VAL A 7 20.11 3.20 -14.79
CA VAL A 7 20.48 4.41 -14.11
C VAL A 7 19.58 5.54 -14.52
N LEU A 8 19.30 5.60 -15.80
CA LEU A 8 18.44 6.65 -16.30
C LEU A 8 17.06 6.54 -15.71
N ALA A 9 16.58 5.34 -15.58
CA ALA A 9 15.27 5.16 -14.98
C ALA A 9 15.28 5.68 -13.56
N GLY A 10 16.35 5.47 -12.85
CA GLY A 10 16.46 5.97 -11.51
C GLY A 10 16.41 7.48 -11.45
N LEU A 11 17.02 8.11 -12.42
CA LEU A 11 17.01 9.55 -12.47
C LEU A 11 15.62 10.09 -12.63
N LEU A 12 14.82 9.42 -13.44
CA LEU A 12 13.45 9.87 -13.63
C LEU A 12 12.71 9.98 -12.34
N LEU A 13 12.96 9.07 -11.44
CA LEU A 13 12.27 9.07 -10.16
C LEU A 13 12.57 10.33 -9.36
N CYS A 14 13.70 10.94 -9.60
CA CYS A 14 14.06 12.11 -8.84
C CYS A 14 13.40 13.36 -9.34
N LEU A 15 12.82 13.31 -10.52
CA LEU A 15 12.33 14.52 -11.15
C LEU A 15 10.97 15.00 -10.72
N SER A 16 10.14 14.15 -10.13
CA SER A 16 8.83 14.64 -9.77
C SER A 16 8.31 13.94 -8.55
N THR A 17 8.25 14.69 -7.47
CA THR A 17 7.77 14.16 -6.21
C THR A 17 6.26 13.97 -6.21
N SER A 18 5.52 14.81 -6.93
CA SER A 18 4.08 14.66 -6.95
C SER A 18 3.68 13.38 -7.71
N VAL A 19 4.34 13.10 -8.83
CA VAL A 19 4.08 11.85 -9.54
C VAL A 19 4.50 10.67 -8.68
N PHE A 20 5.60 10.82 -7.97
CA PHE A 20 6.08 9.79 -7.07
C PHE A 20 5.03 9.46 -6.02
N ALA A 21 4.39 10.49 -5.44
CA ALA A 21 3.36 10.28 -4.43
C ALA A 21 2.16 9.56 -5.03
N GLU A 22 1.75 9.95 -6.23
CA GLU A 22 0.62 9.30 -6.89
C GLU A 22 0.93 7.85 -7.22
N ASP A 23 2.16 7.58 -7.64
CA ASP A 23 2.56 6.22 -7.92
C ASP A 23 2.50 5.36 -6.68
N HIS A 24 2.99 5.88 -5.57
CA HIS A 24 2.96 5.11 -4.34
C HIS A 24 1.54 4.88 -3.85
N LEU A 25 0.67 5.87 -4.00
CA LEU A 25 -0.71 5.69 -3.61
C LEU A 25 -1.39 4.64 -4.47
N ALA A 26 -1.13 4.67 -5.79
CA ALA A 26 -1.68 3.68 -6.69
C ALA A 26 -1.17 2.28 -6.38
N GLU A 27 0.13 2.16 -6.10
CA GLU A 27 0.69 0.85 -5.76
C GLU A 27 0.17 0.36 -4.42
N ALA A 28 0.02 1.24 -3.45
CA ALA A 28 -0.55 0.85 -2.18
C ALA A 28 -1.97 0.31 -2.37
N THR A 29 -2.77 0.99 -3.17
CA THR A 29 -4.14 0.57 -3.43
C THR A 29 -4.17 -0.78 -4.13
N LYS A 30 -3.29 -0.97 -5.11
CA LYS A 30 -3.22 -2.23 -5.85
C LYS A 30 -2.89 -3.38 -4.90
N HIS A 31 -1.85 -3.22 -4.10
CA HIS A 31 -1.45 -4.30 -3.19
C HIS A 31 -2.48 -4.53 -2.10
N ALA A 32 -3.14 -3.47 -1.63
CA ALA A 32 -4.18 -3.64 -0.63
C ALA A 32 -5.36 -4.45 -1.20
N ASN A 33 -5.72 -4.18 -2.46
CA ASN A 33 -6.76 -4.98 -3.10
C ASN A 33 -6.33 -6.43 -3.29
N GLU A 34 -5.06 -6.63 -3.62
CA GLU A 34 -4.54 -8.00 -3.73
C GLU A 34 -4.57 -8.71 -2.39
N ALA A 35 -4.27 -7.99 -1.31
CA ALA A 35 -4.36 -8.58 0.02
C ALA A 35 -5.79 -9.02 0.33
N VAL A 36 -6.77 -8.18 -0.01
CA VAL A 36 -8.17 -8.53 0.18
C VAL A 36 -8.51 -9.79 -0.60
N SER A 37 -8.08 -9.86 -1.85
CA SER A 37 -8.34 -11.01 -2.70
C SER A 37 -7.75 -12.28 -2.12
N GLU A 38 -6.51 -12.22 -1.64
CA GLU A 38 -5.89 -13.39 -1.04
C GLU A 38 -6.56 -13.75 0.29
N GLY A 39 -7.07 -12.76 0.99
CA GLY A 39 -7.83 -13.02 2.22
C GLY A 39 -9.11 -13.78 1.92
N HIS A 40 -9.81 -13.41 0.87
CA HIS A 40 -11.00 -14.14 0.47
C HIS A 40 -10.66 -15.55 -0.01
N ALA A 41 -9.47 -15.74 -0.54
CA ALA A 41 -9.01 -17.06 -0.95
C ALA A 41 -8.50 -17.88 0.24
N GLY A 42 -8.41 -17.27 1.41
CA GLY A 42 -8.00 -17.96 2.62
C GLY A 42 -6.50 -18.09 2.81
N SER A 43 -5.70 -17.33 2.08
CA SER A 43 -4.25 -17.46 2.14
C SER A 43 -3.63 -16.37 3.01
N ALA A 44 -3.39 -16.67 4.28
CA ALA A 44 -2.77 -15.72 5.19
C ALA A 44 -1.37 -15.30 4.73
N PRO A 45 -0.49 -16.23 4.29
CA PRO A 45 0.85 -15.82 3.87
C PRO A 45 0.84 -14.86 2.69
N LYS A 46 0.01 -15.14 1.68
CA LYS A 46 -0.04 -14.28 0.51
C LYS A 46 -0.68 -12.93 0.86
N MET A 47 -1.71 -12.98 1.69
CA MET A 47 -2.34 -11.74 2.15
C MET A 47 -1.33 -10.88 2.88
N MET A 48 -0.55 -11.47 3.78
CA MET A 48 0.44 -10.73 4.53
C MET A 48 1.49 -10.12 3.62
N HIS A 49 1.89 -10.87 2.61
CA HIS A 49 2.88 -10.38 1.65
C HIS A 49 2.38 -9.11 0.96
N HIS A 50 1.14 -9.14 0.47
CA HIS A 50 0.59 -7.98 -0.22
C HIS A 50 0.30 -6.84 0.74
N ALA A 51 -0.14 -7.14 1.97
CA ALA A 51 -0.39 -6.10 2.94
C ALA A 51 0.91 -5.36 3.31
N LYS A 52 2.01 -6.08 3.40
CA LYS A 52 3.30 -5.45 3.68
C LYS A 52 3.71 -4.53 2.54
N ALA A 53 3.54 -4.99 1.30
CA ALA A 53 3.87 -4.15 0.16
C ALA A 53 2.99 -2.91 0.13
N ALA A 54 1.70 -3.07 0.42
CA ALA A 54 0.79 -1.94 0.48
C ALA A 54 1.20 -0.96 1.57
N LEU A 55 1.61 -1.47 2.72
CA LEU A 55 2.03 -0.61 3.82
C LEU A 55 3.26 0.20 3.43
N ASP A 56 4.24 -0.45 2.80
CA ASP A 56 5.44 0.26 2.38
C ASP A 56 5.11 1.41 1.45
N HIS A 57 4.25 1.17 0.46
CA HIS A 57 3.86 2.23 -0.47
C HIS A 57 3.01 3.29 0.22
N SER A 58 2.15 2.88 1.14
CA SER A 58 1.32 3.82 1.88
C SER A 58 2.19 4.77 2.71
N LEU A 59 3.20 4.23 3.39
CA LEU A 59 4.12 5.06 4.17
C LEU A 59 4.88 6.01 3.27
N ALA A 60 5.34 5.53 2.12
CA ALA A 60 6.06 6.40 1.19
C ALA A 60 5.15 7.52 0.69
N ALA A 61 3.90 7.21 0.40
CA ALA A 61 2.96 8.23 -0.07
C ALA A 61 2.70 9.27 1.02
N SER A 62 2.66 8.84 2.28
CA SER A 62 2.34 9.76 3.36
C SER A 62 3.43 10.80 3.58
N ILE A 63 4.65 10.51 3.15
CA ILE A 63 5.76 11.44 3.33
C ILE A 63 5.52 12.74 2.59
N VAL A 64 4.92 12.65 1.40
CA VAL A 64 4.73 13.82 0.56
C VAL A 64 3.27 14.29 0.51
N ALA A 65 2.35 13.53 1.03
CA ALA A 65 0.94 13.91 1.04
C ALA A 65 0.70 14.96 2.13
N LYS A 66 -0.36 15.73 1.97
CA LYS A 66 -0.70 16.80 2.92
C LYS A 66 -2.17 16.78 3.22
N SER A 67 -2.50 17.35 4.38
CA SER A 67 -3.89 17.61 4.75
C SER A 67 -4.75 16.34 4.79
N ILE A 68 -5.94 16.42 4.24
CA ILE A 68 -6.89 15.31 4.30
C ILE A 68 -6.39 14.03 3.64
N PRO A 69 -5.79 14.10 2.43
CA PRO A 69 -5.22 12.88 1.87
C PRO A 69 -4.21 12.21 2.78
N LYS A 70 -3.36 12.99 3.43
CA LYS A 70 -2.37 12.42 4.34
C LYS A 70 -3.05 11.70 5.50
N ASN A 71 -4.13 12.26 6.02
CA ASN A 71 -4.85 11.63 7.12
C ASN A 71 -5.41 10.28 6.69
N HIS A 72 -5.96 10.20 5.49
CA HIS A 72 -6.49 8.93 4.99
C HIS A 72 -5.37 7.92 4.75
N ILE A 73 -4.24 8.38 4.23
CA ILE A 73 -3.11 7.47 3.99
C ILE A 73 -2.58 6.93 5.31
N ASN A 74 -2.51 7.77 6.32
CA ASN A 74 -2.06 7.32 7.64
C ASN A 74 -3.04 6.32 8.25
N ALA A 75 -4.34 6.56 8.07
CA ALA A 75 -5.34 5.62 8.55
C ALA A 75 -5.24 4.29 7.81
N ALA A 76 -4.98 4.35 6.51
CA ALA A 76 -4.76 3.12 5.74
C ALA A 76 -3.54 2.36 6.23
N SER A 77 -2.46 3.08 6.53
CA SER A 77 -1.25 2.44 7.03
C SER A 77 -1.53 1.69 8.33
N LYS A 78 -2.32 2.30 9.21
CA LYS A 78 -2.69 1.63 10.46
C LYS A 78 -3.49 0.37 10.20
N SER A 79 -4.48 0.46 9.31
CA SER A 79 -5.30 -0.71 8.99
C SER A 79 -4.47 -1.81 8.33
N LEU A 80 -3.50 -1.44 7.50
CA LEU A 80 -2.62 -2.42 6.88
C LEU A 80 -1.74 -3.11 7.92
N GLN A 81 -1.25 -2.35 8.90
CA GLN A 81 -0.49 -2.96 9.98
C GLN A 81 -1.35 -3.95 10.76
N GLU A 82 -2.60 -3.60 11.01
CA GLU A 82 -3.52 -4.51 11.68
C GLU A 82 -3.73 -5.77 10.85
N SER A 83 -3.87 -5.61 9.53
CA SER A 83 -4.03 -6.77 8.65
C SER A 83 -2.80 -7.67 8.70
N ILE A 84 -1.61 -7.08 8.72
CA ILE A 84 -0.37 -7.84 8.82
C ILE A 84 -0.34 -8.62 10.13
N ASP A 85 -0.64 -7.95 11.23
CA ASP A 85 -0.60 -8.59 12.55
C ASP A 85 -1.59 -9.75 12.61
N GLN A 86 -2.79 -9.53 12.12
CA GLN A 86 -3.83 -10.56 12.14
C GLN A 86 -3.47 -11.72 11.22
N SER A 87 -2.88 -11.43 10.05
CA SER A 87 -2.44 -12.47 9.13
C SER A 87 -1.35 -13.33 9.76
N SER A 88 -0.45 -12.71 10.50
CA SER A 88 0.64 -13.45 11.14
C SER A 88 0.10 -14.40 12.20
N LEU A 89 -1.08 -14.12 12.73
CA LEU A 89 -1.75 -14.99 13.67
C LEU A 89 -2.76 -15.91 13.00
N ASN A 90 -2.75 -15.92 11.68
CA ASN A 90 -3.65 -16.73 10.87
C ASN A 90 -5.13 -16.38 11.10
N GLN A 91 -5.38 -15.13 11.47
CA GLN A 91 -6.75 -14.64 11.63
C GLN A 91 -7.20 -14.00 10.33
N VAL A 92 -7.47 -14.85 9.34
CA VAL A 92 -7.69 -14.41 7.97
C VAL A 92 -8.90 -13.51 7.84
N ALA A 93 -10.00 -13.84 8.49
CA ALA A 93 -11.23 -13.04 8.36
C ALA A 93 -11.02 -11.61 8.88
N GLY A 94 -10.41 -11.49 10.05
CA GLY A 94 -10.12 -10.17 10.60
C GLY A 94 -9.12 -9.40 9.76
N ALA A 95 -8.09 -10.10 9.30
CA ALA A 95 -7.07 -9.47 8.46
C ALA A 95 -7.66 -8.96 7.16
N THR A 96 -8.58 -9.73 6.56
CA THR A 96 -9.25 -9.32 5.34
C THR A 96 -10.06 -8.06 5.56
N LYS A 97 -10.78 -8.01 6.67
CA LYS A 97 -11.59 -6.83 6.99
C LYS A 97 -10.71 -5.61 7.19
N SER A 98 -9.58 -5.76 7.87
CA SER A 98 -8.65 -4.65 8.05
C SER A 98 -8.09 -4.19 6.72
N ALA A 99 -7.79 -5.11 5.82
CA ALA A 99 -7.31 -4.75 4.49
C ALA A 99 -8.39 -4.01 3.68
N GLU A 100 -9.64 -4.43 3.81
CA GLU A 100 -10.75 -3.73 3.15
C GLU A 100 -10.86 -2.30 3.67
N THR A 101 -10.72 -2.11 4.97
CA THR A 101 -10.74 -0.77 5.55
C THR A 101 -9.62 0.07 4.97
N ALA A 102 -8.43 -0.53 4.81
CA ALA A 102 -7.31 0.19 4.21
C ALA A 102 -7.64 0.62 2.78
N VAL A 103 -8.26 -0.25 2.00
CA VAL A 103 -8.65 0.10 0.63
C VAL A 103 -9.58 1.30 0.63
N GLU A 104 -10.53 1.33 1.55
CA GLU A 104 -11.45 2.47 1.64
C GLU A 104 -10.71 3.76 1.90
N HIS A 105 -9.75 3.74 2.83
CA HIS A 105 -8.98 4.95 3.13
C HIS A 105 -8.08 5.35 1.97
N LEU A 106 -7.46 4.38 1.30
CA LEU A 106 -6.61 4.70 0.16
C LEU A 106 -7.42 5.31 -0.98
N ASN A 107 -8.62 4.79 -1.21
CA ASN A 107 -9.48 5.37 -2.23
C ASN A 107 -9.94 6.77 -1.84
N ALA A 108 -10.23 6.99 -0.57
CA ALA A 108 -10.60 8.32 -0.10
C ALA A 108 -9.46 9.32 -0.30
N ALA A 109 -8.23 8.87 -0.15
CA ALA A 109 -7.07 9.73 -0.30
C ALA A 109 -6.91 10.24 -1.73
N LYS A 110 -7.47 9.52 -2.69
CA LYS A 110 -7.35 9.92 -4.10
C LYS A 110 -8.28 11.06 -4.47
N LYS A 111 -9.26 11.37 -3.65
CA LYS A 111 -10.22 12.45 -3.93
C LYS A 111 -9.76 13.82 -3.37
#